data_67b52f16092ec27e28dc353d51a28b69
#
_entry.id   67b52f16092ec27e28dc353d51a28b69
#
_cell.length_a   1.000
_cell.length_b   1.000
_cell.length_c   1.000
_cell.angle_alpha   90.00
_cell.angle_beta   90.00
_cell.angle_gamma   90.00
#
_symmetry.space_group_name_H-M   'P 1'
#
loop_
_entity.id
_entity.type
_entity.pdbx_description
1 polymer ?
#
loop_
_entity_poly.entity_id
_entity_poly.type
_entity_poly.pdbx_seq_one_letter_code
_entity_poly.pdbx_strand_id
1 'polypeptide(L)'
;MEDFKEFITEKKEDETYRLVVLSHDDSYDPNMTGVLIRDKAKKLKIDAALFEFVGMHMHEEDDKLFINSFHVEKDGSVDKPDPKKDIVYDDPFEIDPVNTLIMIRGLGVSGVTGNVSWAAVVHDLEDRGFTIVNSMKCHDICSDKVRNQIIFERENFNTPRTIRVSHAEGTDRALESLDVDFPIILKTGSGSRGVGVILVESAASCASIVQLLYRENPFIDILLQEKIETKYDVRVIVCGGEIIGAMKRPVVKGDFRSNVSQGSEPEPHKLTELEKTESLRAAKAVDGQLVGVDFIPAKDREKEKPYFIEVNSTPGLIGIDDALSVEGSVVEKILTKFKDRQYWKGSY
;
A
#
# COMPACT_ATOMS: atom_id res chain seq x y z
N MET A 1 3.64 -9.16 -39.72
CA MET A 1 3.74 -8.13 -38.65
C MET A 1 2.69 -7.01 -38.79
N GLU A 2 2.14 -6.78 -39.97
CA GLU A 2 1.03 -5.85 -40.21
C GLU A 2 -0.31 -6.43 -39.71
N ASP A 3 -0.57 -7.72 -39.95
CA ASP A 3 -1.81 -8.40 -39.50
C ASP A 3 -2.05 -8.41 -37.98
N PHE A 4 -0.96 -8.35 -37.17
CA PHE A 4 -1.08 -8.32 -35.72
C PHE A 4 -1.44 -6.93 -35.18
N LYS A 5 -1.13 -5.88 -35.93
CA LYS A 5 -1.54 -4.50 -35.56
C LYS A 5 -3.00 -4.21 -35.94
N GLU A 6 -3.49 -4.78 -37.02
CA GLU A 6 -4.90 -4.65 -37.42
C GLU A 6 -5.84 -5.39 -36.46
N PHE A 7 -5.43 -6.55 -35.94
CA PHE A 7 -6.21 -7.32 -34.97
C PHE A 7 -6.39 -6.59 -33.62
N ILE A 8 -5.46 -5.69 -33.25
CA ILE A 8 -5.55 -4.90 -32.00
C ILE A 8 -6.45 -3.67 -32.18
N THR A 9 -6.63 -3.17 -33.41
CA THR A 9 -7.39 -1.91 -33.68
C THR A 9 -8.88 -2.13 -33.90
N GLU A 10 -9.38 -3.34 -34.07
CA GLU A 10 -10.81 -3.61 -34.31
C GLU A 10 -11.59 -4.07 -33.07
N LYS A 11 -11.00 -4.18 -31.88
CA LYS A 11 -11.75 -4.48 -30.66
C LYS A 11 -12.41 -3.22 -30.12
N LYS A 12 -13.74 -3.20 -30.23
CA LYS A 12 -14.72 -2.23 -29.77
C LYS A 12 -14.36 -1.55 -28.45
N GLU A 13 -14.47 -0.23 -28.43
CA GLU A 13 -14.34 0.69 -27.29
C GLU A 13 -15.34 0.47 -26.13
N ASP A 14 -16.10 -0.63 -26.11
CA ASP A 14 -17.23 -0.84 -25.19
C ASP A 14 -17.08 -2.06 -24.25
N GLU A 15 -15.96 -2.81 -24.27
CA GLU A 15 -15.76 -3.90 -23.32
C GLU A 15 -15.13 -3.36 -22.01
N THR A 16 -15.96 -3.21 -20.99
CA THR A 16 -15.52 -3.01 -19.61
C THR A 16 -14.49 -4.08 -19.21
N TYR A 17 -13.36 -3.67 -18.64
CA TYR A 17 -12.38 -4.61 -18.12
C TYR A 17 -12.96 -5.44 -16.98
N ARG A 18 -12.35 -6.61 -16.72
CA ARG A 18 -12.57 -7.41 -15.52
C ARG A 18 -11.62 -6.96 -14.42
N LEU A 19 -12.06 -7.02 -13.18
CA LEU A 19 -11.26 -6.64 -12.02
C LEU A 19 -11.16 -7.83 -11.05
N VAL A 20 -9.94 -8.26 -10.80
CA VAL A 20 -9.64 -9.16 -9.69
C VAL A 20 -8.97 -8.37 -8.58
N VAL A 21 -9.54 -8.37 -7.39
CA VAL A 21 -8.92 -7.82 -6.19
C VAL A 21 -8.32 -8.98 -5.40
N LEU A 22 -7.01 -8.98 -5.20
CA LEU A 22 -6.31 -9.95 -4.37
C LEU A 22 -5.97 -9.34 -3.02
N SER A 23 -6.36 -10.01 -1.96
CA SER A 23 -6.20 -9.53 -0.60
C SER A 23 -5.50 -10.55 0.28
N HIS A 24 -4.82 -10.08 1.31
CA HIS A 24 -4.41 -10.92 2.41
C HIS A 24 -5.58 -11.11 3.37
N ASP A 25 -5.78 -12.34 3.84
CA ASP A 25 -6.68 -12.59 4.98
C ASP A 25 -6.06 -11.97 6.23
N ASP A 26 -6.69 -10.89 6.70
CA ASP A 26 -6.45 -10.35 8.01
C ASP A 26 -7.71 -10.63 8.85
N SER A 27 -7.67 -11.70 9.62
CA SER A 27 -8.77 -12.15 10.47
C SER A 27 -9.25 -11.08 11.48
N TYR A 28 -8.48 -10.01 11.65
CA TYR A 28 -8.81 -8.88 12.54
C TYR A 28 -9.40 -7.66 11.81
N ASP A 29 -9.23 -7.59 10.49
CA ASP A 29 -9.74 -6.49 9.69
C ASP A 29 -10.12 -7.06 8.32
N PRO A 30 -11.36 -7.55 8.18
CA PRO A 30 -11.81 -7.98 6.87
C PRO A 30 -11.46 -6.87 5.91
N ASN A 31 -10.81 -7.18 4.80
CA ASN A 31 -10.23 -6.19 3.88
C ASN A 31 -11.31 -5.27 3.34
N MET A 32 -11.77 -4.36 4.19
CA MET A 32 -12.87 -3.43 3.91
C MET A 32 -12.58 -2.62 2.65
N THR A 33 -11.29 -2.30 2.39
CA THR A 33 -10.90 -1.61 1.16
C THR A 33 -11.09 -2.49 -0.07
N GLY A 34 -10.76 -3.79 0.00
CA GLY A 34 -10.98 -4.73 -1.09
C GLY A 34 -12.48 -4.91 -1.40
N VAL A 35 -13.29 -5.05 -0.36
CA VAL A 35 -14.76 -5.10 -0.46
C VAL A 35 -15.30 -3.81 -1.07
N LEU A 36 -14.86 -2.65 -0.59
CA LEU A 36 -15.27 -1.35 -1.13
C LEU A 36 -14.97 -1.24 -2.63
N ILE A 37 -13.76 -1.64 -3.05
CA ILE A 37 -13.34 -1.61 -4.46
C ILE A 37 -14.23 -2.53 -5.31
N ARG A 38 -14.42 -3.79 -4.90
CA ARG A 38 -15.29 -4.75 -5.60
C ARG A 38 -16.71 -4.23 -5.73
N ASP A 39 -17.29 -3.71 -4.66
CA ASP A 39 -18.69 -3.28 -4.64
C ASP A 39 -18.91 -2.01 -5.47
N LYS A 40 -17.94 -1.09 -5.46
CA LYS A 40 -17.96 0.08 -6.34
C LYS A 40 -17.76 -0.31 -7.82
N ALA A 41 -16.87 -1.30 -8.09
CA ALA A 41 -16.68 -1.83 -9.44
C ALA A 41 -17.98 -2.42 -10.00
N LYS A 42 -18.68 -3.25 -9.23
CA LYS A 42 -19.98 -3.81 -9.63
C LYS A 42 -21.03 -2.73 -9.91
N LYS A 43 -21.08 -1.65 -9.11
CA LYS A 43 -21.96 -0.49 -9.38
C LYS A 43 -21.63 0.21 -10.71
N LEU A 44 -20.34 0.25 -11.08
CA LEU A 44 -19.86 0.79 -12.36
C LEU A 44 -20.00 -0.20 -13.53
N LYS A 45 -20.66 -1.36 -13.31
CA LYS A 45 -20.84 -2.46 -14.27
C LYS A 45 -19.50 -3.07 -14.73
N ILE A 46 -18.50 -3.07 -13.86
CA ILE A 46 -17.25 -3.78 -14.05
C ILE A 46 -17.44 -5.17 -13.44
N ASP A 47 -17.15 -6.22 -14.20
CA ASP A 47 -17.14 -7.60 -13.70
C ASP A 47 -15.99 -7.74 -12.71
N ALA A 48 -16.30 -7.92 -11.42
CA ALA A 48 -15.32 -7.82 -10.35
C ALA A 48 -15.46 -8.94 -9.32
N ALA A 49 -14.33 -9.55 -8.97
CA ALA A 49 -14.19 -10.54 -7.92
C ALA A 49 -13.15 -10.09 -6.87
N LEU A 50 -13.32 -10.59 -5.65
CA LEU A 50 -12.36 -10.43 -4.55
C LEU A 50 -11.97 -11.82 -4.09
N PHE A 51 -10.68 -12.11 -4.09
CA PHE A 51 -10.11 -13.36 -3.58
C PHE A 51 -9.10 -13.06 -2.48
N GLU A 52 -9.11 -13.92 -1.48
CA GLU A 52 -8.09 -13.92 -0.45
C GLU A 52 -6.98 -14.88 -0.83
N PHE A 53 -5.72 -14.49 -0.62
CA PHE A 53 -4.59 -15.38 -0.91
C PHE A 53 -4.69 -16.71 -0.13
N VAL A 54 -5.22 -16.65 1.09
CA VAL A 54 -5.54 -17.87 1.87
C VAL A 54 -6.72 -18.56 1.22
N GLY A 55 -6.50 -19.75 0.69
CA GLY A 55 -7.53 -20.51 0.02
C GLY A 55 -7.71 -20.23 -1.46
N MET A 56 -6.91 -19.28 -2.01
CA MET A 56 -6.93 -19.04 -3.45
C MET A 56 -6.30 -20.19 -4.22
N HIS A 57 -6.93 -20.56 -5.31
CA HIS A 57 -6.46 -21.57 -6.24
C HIS A 57 -6.53 -21.04 -7.67
N MET A 58 -5.46 -21.26 -8.43
CA MET A 58 -5.43 -20.98 -9.87
C MET A 58 -5.32 -22.30 -10.62
N HIS A 59 -6.08 -22.45 -11.69
CA HIS A 59 -6.05 -23.63 -12.56
C HIS A 59 -6.33 -23.25 -14.01
N GLU A 60 -5.85 -24.09 -14.92
CA GLU A 60 -6.10 -23.98 -16.35
C GLU A 60 -7.10 -25.05 -16.77
N GLU A 61 -8.10 -24.64 -17.55
CA GLU A 61 -9.09 -25.54 -18.18
C GLU A 61 -9.41 -24.97 -19.57
N ASP A 62 -9.35 -25.85 -20.61
CA ASP A 62 -9.61 -25.47 -22.00
C ASP A 62 -8.85 -24.23 -22.48
N ASP A 63 -7.56 -24.16 -22.22
CA ASP A 63 -6.65 -23.04 -22.53
C ASP A 63 -7.04 -21.70 -21.87
N LYS A 64 -7.84 -21.73 -20.82
CA LYS A 64 -8.25 -20.57 -20.04
C LYS A 64 -7.74 -20.68 -18.62
N LEU A 65 -7.40 -19.55 -18.04
CA LEU A 65 -6.96 -19.45 -16.65
C LEU A 65 -8.13 -18.98 -15.76
N PHE A 66 -8.29 -19.66 -14.64
CA PHE A 66 -9.33 -19.38 -13.66
C PHE A 66 -8.72 -19.16 -12.28
N ILE A 67 -9.35 -18.25 -11.52
CA ILE A 67 -9.14 -18.09 -10.08
C ILE A 67 -10.42 -18.48 -9.37
N ASN A 68 -10.30 -19.28 -8.33
CA ASN A 68 -11.35 -19.50 -7.34
C ASN A 68 -10.76 -19.51 -5.93
N SER A 69 -11.60 -19.40 -4.95
CA SER A 69 -11.22 -19.54 -3.54
C SER A 69 -12.12 -20.58 -2.87
N PHE A 70 -11.72 -20.96 -1.69
CA PHE A 70 -12.61 -21.70 -0.80
C PHE A 70 -12.75 -20.93 0.51
N HIS A 71 -13.91 -21.05 1.12
CA HIS A 71 -14.14 -20.59 2.48
C HIS A 71 -14.70 -21.72 3.33
N VAL A 72 -14.56 -21.58 4.63
CA VAL A 72 -15.10 -22.53 5.60
C VAL A 72 -16.41 -21.99 6.11
N GLU A 73 -17.52 -22.64 5.81
CA GLU A 73 -18.79 -22.32 6.46
C GLU A 73 -18.73 -22.74 7.93
N LYS A 74 -18.75 -21.76 8.82
CA LYS A 74 -18.86 -22.02 10.26
C LYS A 74 -20.33 -22.14 10.63
N ASP A 75 -20.76 -23.33 10.97
CA ASP A 75 -22.09 -23.53 11.59
C ASP A 75 -22.18 -23.06 13.05
N GLY A 76 -21.14 -22.43 13.56
CA GLY A 76 -21.08 -21.88 14.89
C GLY A 76 -20.78 -22.86 16.03
N SER A 77 -20.60 -24.15 15.74
CA SER A 77 -20.51 -25.20 16.77
C SER A 77 -19.23 -26.05 16.78
N VAL A 78 -18.29 -25.83 15.86
CA VAL A 78 -17.16 -26.79 15.69
C VAL A 78 -15.80 -26.11 15.81
N ASP A 79 -15.00 -26.58 16.77
CA ASP A 79 -13.61 -26.16 16.98
C ASP A 79 -12.64 -26.55 15.85
N LYS A 80 -13.05 -27.44 14.95
CA LYS A 80 -12.27 -27.83 13.77
C LYS A 80 -13.22 -28.13 12.61
N PRO A 81 -13.07 -27.42 11.46
CA PRO A 81 -13.87 -27.69 10.27
C PRO A 81 -13.62 -29.10 9.72
N ASP A 82 -14.68 -29.77 9.26
CA ASP A 82 -14.57 -31.01 8.48
C ASP A 82 -14.28 -30.66 7.00
N PRO A 83 -13.04 -30.89 6.49
CA PRO A 83 -12.68 -30.51 5.13
C PRO A 83 -13.58 -31.10 4.03
N LYS A 84 -14.40 -32.08 4.35
CA LYS A 84 -15.30 -32.71 3.38
C LYS A 84 -16.71 -32.14 3.36
N LYS A 85 -17.08 -31.35 4.39
CA LYS A 85 -18.45 -30.82 4.55
C LYS A 85 -18.52 -29.32 4.68
N ASP A 86 -17.48 -28.74 5.25
CA ASP A 86 -17.51 -27.34 5.66
C ASP A 86 -16.69 -26.44 4.71
N ILE A 87 -16.03 -27.03 3.69
CA ILE A 87 -15.32 -26.26 2.67
C ILE A 87 -16.24 -26.06 1.47
N VAL A 88 -16.54 -24.79 1.20
CA VAL A 88 -17.30 -24.34 0.04
C VAL A 88 -16.33 -23.68 -0.93
N TYR A 89 -16.36 -24.09 -2.19
CA TYR A 89 -15.60 -23.47 -3.27
C TYR A 89 -16.46 -22.42 -3.95
N ASP A 90 -15.90 -21.22 -4.12
CA ASP A 90 -16.53 -20.18 -4.93
C ASP A 90 -16.48 -20.56 -6.41
N ASP A 91 -17.42 -20.01 -7.20
CA ASP A 91 -17.43 -20.21 -8.63
C ASP A 91 -16.11 -19.71 -9.26
N PRO A 92 -15.51 -20.47 -10.20
CA PRO A 92 -14.30 -20.05 -10.89
C PRO A 92 -14.51 -18.76 -11.67
N PHE A 93 -13.59 -17.81 -11.51
CA PHE A 93 -13.57 -16.54 -12.24
C PHE A 93 -12.49 -16.60 -13.32
N GLU A 94 -12.92 -16.60 -14.60
CA GLU A 94 -12.02 -16.60 -15.75
C GLU A 94 -11.22 -15.31 -15.81
N ILE A 95 -9.91 -15.41 -15.99
CA ILE A 95 -9.00 -14.28 -16.15
C ILE A 95 -8.17 -14.41 -17.43
N ASP A 96 -7.90 -13.30 -18.07
CA ASP A 96 -7.00 -13.21 -19.21
C ASP A 96 -6.19 -11.91 -19.18
N PRO A 97 -4.92 -11.89 -19.64
CA PRO A 97 -4.05 -10.73 -19.51
C PRO A 97 -4.49 -9.54 -20.39
N VAL A 98 -5.39 -9.73 -21.34
CA VAL A 98 -5.89 -8.66 -22.20
C VAL A 98 -7.00 -7.88 -21.52
N ASN A 99 -7.89 -8.54 -20.78
CA ASN A 99 -9.11 -7.93 -20.25
C ASN A 99 -9.14 -7.83 -18.72
N THR A 100 -8.22 -8.50 -18.00
CA THR A 100 -8.25 -8.54 -16.54
C THR A 100 -7.19 -7.64 -15.93
N LEU A 101 -7.62 -6.69 -15.09
CA LEU A 101 -6.78 -5.93 -14.20
C LEU A 101 -6.75 -6.61 -12.84
N ILE A 102 -5.56 -6.85 -12.30
CA ILE A 102 -5.38 -7.42 -10.97
C ILE A 102 -4.93 -6.32 -10.01
N MET A 103 -5.69 -6.12 -8.94
CA MET A 103 -5.38 -5.13 -7.93
C MET A 103 -5.04 -5.80 -6.61
N ILE A 104 -3.81 -5.61 -6.13
CA ILE A 104 -3.35 -6.17 -4.86
C ILE A 104 -3.69 -5.22 -3.72
N ARG A 105 -4.28 -5.77 -2.66
CA ARG A 105 -4.68 -5.03 -1.46
C ARG A 105 -3.98 -5.48 -0.17
N GLY A 106 -2.81 -6.05 -0.32
CA GLY A 106 -1.95 -6.50 0.75
C GLY A 106 -1.41 -7.89 0.46
N LEU A 107 -0.12 -8.07 0.64
CA LEU A 107 0.58 -9.35 0.48
C LEU A 107 0.87 -10.01 1.84
N GLY A 108 0.29 -9.48 2.92
CA GLY A 108 0.64 -9.87 4.27
C GLY A 108 1.90 -9.14 4.77
N VAL A 109 2.36 -9.48 5.96
CA VAL A 109 3.54 -8.87 6.58
C VAL A 109 4.78 -9.26 5.77
N SER A 110 5.45 -8.28 5.19
CA SER A 110 6.80 -8.46 4.69
C SER A 110 7.74 -8.66 5.88
N GLY A 111 8.31 -9.82 5.99
CA GLY A 111 9.26 -10.17 7.02
C GLY A 111 9.89 -11.51 6.68
N VAL A 112 10.90 -11.92 7.41
CA VAL A 112 11.65 -13.19 7.19
C VAL A 112 10.74 -14.44 7.16
N THR A 113 9.49 -14.31 7.62
CA THR A 113 8.45 -15.33 7.58
C THR A 113 7.30 -14.96 6.64
N GLY A 114 7.43 -13.85 5.86
CA GLY A 114 6.41 -13.43 4.90
C GLY A 114 6.11 -14.54 3.88
N ASN A 115 4.86 -14.66 3.49
CA ASN A 115 4.39 -15.71 2.58
C ASN A 115 5.04 -15.57 1.20
N VAL A 116 6.22 -16.16 1.05
CA VAL A 116 6.97 -16.22 -0.21
C VAL A 116 6.12 -16.80 -1.35
N SER A 117 5.18 -17.70 -1.00
CA SER A 117 4.26 -18.30 -1.96
C SER A 117 3.33 -17.30 -2.64
N TRP A 118 2.90 -16.24 -1.96
CA TRP A 118 1.97 -15.25 -2.54
C TRP A 118 2.70 -14.29 -3.48
N ALA A 119 3.92 -13.89 -3.10
CA ALA A 119 4.79 -13.17 -4.01
C ALA A 119 5.06 -13.98 -5.29
N ALA A 120 5.28 -15.32 -5.17
CA ALA A 120 5.47 -16.18 -6.31
C ALA A 120 4.25 -16.24 -7.24
N VAL A 121 3.03 -16.28 -6.67
CA VAL A 121 1.79 -16.21 -7.46
C VAL A 121 1.68 -14.89 -8.22
N VAL A 122 2.01 -13.77 -7.57
CA VAL A 122 1.96 -12.45 -8.21
C VAL A 122 3.02 -12.36 -9.32
N HIS A 123 4.23 -12.86 -9.09
CA HIS A 123 5.27 -12.93 -10.12
C HIS A 123 4.83 -13.80 -11.31
N ASP A 124 4.21 -14.97 -11.08
CA ASP A 124 3.68 -15.81 -12.17
C ASP A 124 2.63 -15.08 -13.00
N LEU A 125 1.76 -14.30 -12.34
CA LEU A 125 0.78 -13.48 -13.04
C LEU A 125 1.45 -12.34 -13.86
N GLU A 126 2.49 -11.69 -13.31
CA GLU A 126 3.29 -10.70 -14.05
C GLU A 126 3.96 -11.35 -15.28
N ASP A 127 4.57 -12.52 -15.10
CA ASP A 127 5.24 -13.28 -16.18
C ASP A 127 4.26 -13.75 -17.27
N ARG A 128 3.02 -14.04 -16.91
CA ARG A 128 1.92 -14.33 -17.85
C ARG A 128 1.38 -13.08 -18.57
N GLY A 129 1.88 -11.89 -18.24
CA GLY A 129 1.53 -10.62 -18.88
C GLY A 129 0.31 -9.91 -18.31
N PHE A 130 -0.18 -10.32 -17.14
CA PHE A 130 -1.25 -9.58 -16.45
C PHE A 130 -0.77 -8.20 -15.99
N THR A 131 -1.66 -7.23 -16.07
CA THR A 131 -1.43 -5.93 -15.44
C THR A 131 -1.79 -6.02 -13.97
N ILE A 132 -0.80 -5.78 -13.12
CA ILE A 132 -0.95 -5.83 -11.67
C ILE A 132 -0.74 -4.44 -11.06
N VAL A 133 -1.69 -3.99 -10.27
CA VAL A 133 -1.67 -2.72 -9.54
C VAL A 133 -1.57 -2.99 -8.05
N ASN A 134 -0.40 -2.78 -7.44
CA ASN A 134 0.86 -2.37 -8.04
C ASN A 134 1.74 -3.58 -8.34
N SER A 135 2.78 -3.37 -9.16
CA SER A 135 3.79 -4.39 -9.44
C SER A 135 4.51 -4.86 -8.16
N MET A 136 5.07 -6.07 -8.20
CA MET A 136 5.90 -6.57 -7.09
C MET A 136 7.07 -5.63 -6.77
N LYS A 137 7.68 -5.02 -7.77
CA LYS A 137 8.73 -4.02 -7.58
C LYS A 137 8.27 -2.85 -6.71
N CYS A 138 7.07 -2.32 -6.97
CA CYS A 138 6.49 -1.25 -6.15
C CYS A 138 6.18 -1.74 -4.73
N HIS A 139 5.61 -2.93 -4.60
CA HIS A 139 5.34 -3.54 -3.29
C HIS A 139 6.60 -3.71 -2.46
N ASP A 140 7.67 -4.25 -3.04
CA ASP A 140 8.95 -4.44 -2.38
C ASP A 140 9.57 -3.14 -1.88
N ILE A 141 9.46 -2.06 -2.67
CA ILE A 141 9.95 -0.74 -2.25
C ILE A 141 9.12 -0.20 -1.10
N CYS A 142 7.80 -0.26 -1.22
CA CYS A 142 6.89 0.41 -0.29
C CYS A 142 6.70 -0.36 1.03
N SER A 143 6.90 -1.68 1.05
CA SER A 143 6.76 -2.49 2.25
C SER A 143 7.96 -2.41 3.20
N ASP A 144 9.11 -1.96 2.71
CA ASP A 144 10.35 -1.80 3.47
C ASP A 144 10.67 -0.31 3.68
N LYS A 145 10.54 0.16 4.93
CA LYS A 145 10.79 1.56 5.29
C LYS A 145 12.24 1.99 5.05
N VAL A 146 13.21 1.06 5.17
CA VAL A 146 14.61 1.34 4.86
C VAL A 146 14.78 1.58 3.37
N ARG A 147 14.19 0.73 2.53
CA ARG A 147 14.24 0.86 1.07
C ARG A 147 13.51 2.12 0.59
N ASN A 148 12.38 2.45 1.20
CA ASN A 148 11.64 3.67 0.94
C ASN A 148 12.50 4.90 1.25
N GLN A 149 13.17 4.93 2.41
CA GLN A 149 14.08 6.00 2.81
C GLN A 149 15.27 6.15 1.83
N ILE A 150 15.91 5.04 1.44
CA ILE A 150 17.02 5.05 0.45
C ILE A 150 16.56 5.66 -0.88
N ILE A 151 15.36 5.33 -1.35
CA ILE A 151 14.81 5.91 -2.58
C ILE A 151 14.62 7.42 -2.42
N PHE A 152 14.06 7.87 -1.30
CA PHE A 152 13.87 9.29 -1.05
C PHE A 152 15.20 10.06 -1.01
N GLU A 153 16.21 9.53 -0.35
CA GLU A 153 17.56 10.13 -0.30
C GLU A 153 18.20 10.19 -1.68
N ARG A 154 18.17 9.10 -2.43
CA ARG A 154 18.73 9.04 -3.79
C ARG A 154 18.07 10.03 -4.74
N GLU A 155 16.78 10.21 -4.63
CA GLU A 155 15.98 11.11 -5.47
C GLU A 155 15.93 12.56 -4.91
N ASN A 156 16.66 12.88 -3.84
CA ASN A 156 16.70 14.18 -3.20
C ASN A 156 15.33 14.73 -2.77
N PHE A 157 14.52 13.87 -2.14
CA PHE A 157 13.34 14.32 -1.44
C PHE A 157 13.71 14.96 -0.12
N ASN A 158 12.92 15.93 0.32
CA ASN A 158 13.02 16.44 1.68
C ASN A 158 12.38 15.42 2.64
N THR A 159 13.17 14.87 3.54
CA THR A 159 12.75 13.88 4.55
C THR A 159 13.23 14.33 5.93
N PRO A 160 12.58 13.90 7.01
CA PRO A 160 13.19 14.04 8.34
C PRO A 160 14.56 13.35 8.34
N ARG A 161 15.54 13.92 9.05
CA ARG A 161 16.83 13.25 9.21
C ARG A 161 16.63 11.85 9.74
N THR A 162 17.24 10.86 9.08
CA THR A 162 17.02 9.44 9.38
C THR A 162 18.34 8.71 9.34
N ILE A 163 18.57 7.83 10.32
CA ILE A 163 19.73 6.95 10.36
C ILE A 163 19.28 5.51 10.63
N ARG A 164 19.89 4.56 9.97
CA ARG A 164 19.67 3.13 10.26
C ARG A 164 20.61 2.68 11.37
N VAL A 165 20.06 2.02 12.38
CA VAL A 165 20.82 1.26 13.37
C VAL A 165 20.98 -0.16 12.83
N SER A 166 22.21 -0.59 12.63
CA SER A 166 22.51 -1.92 12.08
C SER A 166 22.88 -2.96 13.16
N HIS A 167 23.06 -2.52 14.40
CA HIS A 167 23.40 -3.37 15.53
C HIS A 167 23.14 -2.64 16.86
N ALA A 168 22.82 -3.37 17.93
CA ALA A 168 22.48 -2.75 19.22
C ALA A 168 23.63 -1.88 19.79
N GLU A 169 24.87 -2.34 19.66
CA GLU A 169 26.07 -1.63 20.13
C GLU A 169 26.38 -0.37 19.30
N GLY A 170 25.77 -0.23 18.13
CA GLY A 170 25.92 0.94 17.27
C GLY A 170 24.96 2.09 17.60
N THR A 171 24.10 1.94 18.62
CA THR A 171 23.04 2.93 18.92
C THR A 171 23.58 4.32 19.23
N ASP A 172 24.63 4.42 20.08
CA ASP A 172 25.21 5.72 20.47
C ASP A 172 25.79 6.43 19.25
N ARG A 173 26.54 5.70 18.42
CA ARG A 173 27.09 6.26 17.18
C ARG A 173 25.98 6.67 16.18
N ALA A 174 24.90 5.94 16.12
CA ALA A 174 23.77 6.30 15.29
C ALA A 174 23.10 7.59 15.78
N LEU A 175 22.94 7.74 17.10
CA LEU A 175 22.42 8.99 17.70
C LEU A 175 23.34 10.18 17.46
N GLU A 176 24.65 10.01 17.63
CA GLU A 176 25.64 11.04 17.30
C GLU A 176 25.56 11.46 15.81
N SER A 177 25.39 10.48 14.91
CA SER A 177 25.31 10.72 13.47
C SER A 177 23.96 11.33 13.06
N LEU A 178 22.89 11.03 13.78
CA LEU A 178 21.56 11.63 13.55
C LEU A 178 21.58 13.15 13.87
N ASP A 179 22.33 13.54 14.90
CA ASP A 179 22.59 14.95 15.30
C ASP A 179 21.30 15.76 15.41
N VAL A 180 20.36 15.30 16.22
CA VAL A 180 19.07 15.97 16.51
C VAL A 180 18.74 15.88 17.99
N ASP A 181 17.96 16.82 18.49
CA ASP A 181 17.48 16.84 19.86
C ASP A 181 16.35 15.80 20.07
N PHE A 182 16.25 15.30 21.29
CA PHE A 182 15.09 14.49 21.71
C PHE A 182 13.84 15.38 21.91
N PRO A 183 12.63 14.83 21.69
CA PRO A 183 12.34 13.43 21.37
C PRO A 183 12.59 13.10 19.89
N ILE A 184 12.94 11.86 19.62
CA ILE A 184 13.09 11.28 18.27
C ILE A 184 12.06 10.20 18.02
N ILE A 185 11.94 9.77 16.76
CA ILE A 185 11.07 8.66 16.36
C ILE A 185 11.94 7.43 16.06
N LEU A 186 11.65 6.31 16.71
CA LEU A 186 12.18 5.01 16.36
C LEU A 186 11.14 4.25 15.52
N LYS A 187 11.56 3.72 14.38
CA LYS A 187 10.71 2.91 13.50
C LYS A 187 11.35 1.55 13.25
N THR A 188 10.55 0.49 13.27
CA THR A 188 10.99 -0.82 12.74
C THR A 188 10.82 -0.84 11.22
N GLY A 189 11.72 -1.51 10.50
CA GLY A 189 11.71 -1.57 9.03
C GLY A 189 10.42 -2.15 8.46
N SER A 190 9.85 -3.15 9.13
CA SER A 190 8.53 -3.71 8.84
C SER A 190 7.48 -3.18 9.82
N GLY A 191 6.23 -3.21 9.41
CA GLY A 191 5.09 -2.78 10.21
C GLY A 191 4.21 -1.76 9.47
N SER A 192 2.91 -1.80 9.76
CA SER A 192 1.90 -0.93 9.15
C SER A 192 1.02 -0.29 10.22
N ARG A 193 0.20 0.70 9.85
CA ARG A 193 -0.81 1.32 10.72
C ARG A 193 -0.24 1.91 12.03
N GLY A 194 1.04 2.32 12.03
CA GLY A 194 1.71 2.89 13.21
C GLY A 194 2.26 1.85 14.20
N VAL A 195 2.13 0.55 13.91
CA VAL A 195 2.80 -0.49 14.69
C VAL A 195 4.30 -0.43 14.39
N GLY A 196 5.12 -0.50 15.46
CA GLY A 196 6.58 -0.37 15.34
C GLY A 196 7.07 1.08 15.18
N VAL A 197 6.26 2.08 15.52
CA VAL A 197 6.64 3.51 15.59
C VAL A 197 6.58 3.98 17.04
N ILE A 198 7.71 4.38 17.60
CA ILE A 198 7.89 4.68 19.02
C ILE A 198 8.47 6.09 19.17
N LEU A 199 7.89 6.89 20.05
CA LEU A 199 8.48 8.16 20.51
C LEU A 199 9.54 7.85 21.56
N VAL A 200 10.73 8.35 21.36
CA VAL A 200 11.88 8.13 22.26
C VAL A 200 12.34 9.45 22.81
N GLU A 201 12.37 9.57 24.15
CA GLU A 201 12.60 10.83 24.83
C GLU A 201 14.05 11.04 25.32
N SER A 202 14.87 9.97 25.28
CA SER A 202 16.27 10.06 25.74
C SER A 202 17.15 8.99 25.09
N ALA A 203 18.46 9.21 25.08
CA ALA A 203 19.47 8.23 24.61
C ALA A 203 19.38 6.92 25.40
N ALA A 204 19.19 7.00 26.73
CA ALA A 204 19.10 5.81 27.57
C ALA A 204 17.86 4.96 27.23
N SER A 205 16.69 5.59 27.00
CA SER A 205 15.49 4.86 26.57
C SER A 205 15.67 4.30 25.15
N CYS A 206 16.32 5.05 24.24
CA CYS A 206 16.65 4.55 22.91
C CYS A 206 17.49 3.27 22.96
N ALA A 207 18.59 3.29 23.67
CA ALA A 207 19.48 2.15 23.80
C ALA A 207 18.76 0.90 24.39
N SER A 208 17.92 1.11 25.40
CA SER A 208 17.14 0.02 26.02
C SER A 208 16.14 -0.61 25.06
N ILE A 209 15.43 0.23 24.29
CA ILE A 209 14.45 -0.24 23.30
C ILE A 209 15.16 -0.98 22.16
N VAL A 210 16.25 -0.43 21.62
CA VAL A 210 17.04 -1.05 20.56
C VAL A 210 17.59 -2.39 20.99
N GLN A 211 18.16 -2.49 22.21
CA GLN A 211 18.65 -3.76 22.77
C GLN A 211 17.54 -4.80 22.89
N LEU A 212 16.35 -4.40 23.36
CA LEU A 212 15.19 -5.28 23.46
C LEU A 212 14.78 -5.81 22.08
N LEU A 213 14.63 -4.93 21.10
CA LEU A 213 14.22 -5.30 19.76
C LEU A 213 15.21 -6.26 19.08
N TYR A 214 16.52 -6.00 19.18
CA TYR A 214 17.54 -6.91 18.63
C TYR A 214 17.61 -8.25 19.36
N ARG A 215 17.32 -8.29 20.67
CA ARG A 215 17.23 -9.54 21.41
C ARG A 215 16.08 -10.41 20.93
N GLU A 216 14.93 -9.81 20.63
CA GLU A 216 13.74 -10.53 20.13
C GLU A 216 13.89 -10.94 18.65
N ASN A 217 14.50 -10.08 17.84
CA ASN A 217 14.76 -10.35 16.43
C ASN A 217 16.11 -9.74 16.00
N PRO A 218 17.17 -10.56 15.90
CA PRO A 218 18.52 -10.08 15.50
C PRO A 218 18.59 -9.50 14.07
N PHE A 219 17.58 -9.75 13.25
CA PHE A 219 17.51 -9.28 11.85
C PHE A 219 16.57 -8.10 11.66
N ILE A 220 16.11 -7.49 12.74
CA ILE A 220 15.22 -6.35 12.65
C ILE A 220 15.95 -5.11 12.11
N ASP A 221 15.35 -4.45 11.15
CA ASP A 221 15.80 -3.13 10.75
C ASP A 221 15.19 -2.05 11.67
N ILE A 222 16.04 -1.17 12.16
CA ILE A 222 15.63 -0.04 13.02
C ILE A 222 16.10 1.26 12.38
N LEU A 223 15.19 2.21 12.27
CA LEU A 223 15.44 3.58 11.86
C LEU A 223 15.23 4.51 13.05
N LEU A 224 16.20 5.38 13.32
CA LEU A 224 16.05 6.54 14.19
C LEU A 224 15.83 7.75 13.31
N GLN A 225 14.81 8.52 13.60
CA GLN A 225 14.36 9.63 12.75
C GLN A 225 14.06 10.86 13.58
N GLU A 226 14.43 12.04 13.04
CA GLU A 226 14.04 13.33 13.55
C GLU A 226 12.52 13.42 13.70
N LYS A 227 12.04 13.95 14.82
CA LYS A 227 10.63 14.26 15.00
C LYS A 227 10.31 15.63 14.44
N ILE A 228 9.54 15.67 13.36
CA ILE A 228 9.01 16.93 12.83
C ILE A 228 7.75 17.33 13.58
N GLU A 229 7.76 18.51 14.20
CA GLU A 229 6.59 19.04 14.89
C GLU A 229 5.51 19.43 13.88
N THR A 230 4.35 18.84 14.03
CA THR A 230 3.21 19.07 13.14
C THR A 230 1.88 18.90 13.87
N LYS A 231 0.82 19.50 13.33
CA LYS A 231 -0.56 19.29 13.78
C LYS A 231 -1.29 18.22 12.97
N TYR A 232 -0.79 17.89 11.79
CA TYR A 232 -1.37 16.91 10.88
C TYR A 232 -0.32 16.46 9.86
N ASP A 233 -0.52 15.30 9.30
CA ASP A 233 0.13 14.88 8.07
C ASP A 233 -0.87 14.88 6.90
N VAL A 234 -0.37 14.69 5.69
CA VAL A 234 -1.17 14.66 4.47
C VAL A 234 -0.93 13.34 3.77
N ARG A 235 -2.03 12.70 3.36
CA ARG A 235 -2.03 11.56 2.43
C ARG A 235 -2.59 12.00 1.09
N VAL A 236 -1.82 11.79 0.04
CA VAL A 236 -2.22 12.02 -1.35
C VAL A 236 -2.39 10.68 -2.05
N ILE A 237 -3.53 10.46 -2.70
CA ILE A 237 -3.72 9.31 -3.58
C ILE A 237 -3.34 9.69 -4.99
N VAL A 238 -2.35 8.98 -5.51
CA VAL A 238 -1.90 9.08 -6.90
C VAL A 238 -2.31 7.81 -7.63
N CYS A 239 -2.92 7.96 -8.80
CA CYS A 239 -3.29 6.85 -9.67
C CYS A 239 -2.96 7.19 -11.12
N GLY A 240 -2.19 6.33 -11.81
CA GLY A 240 -1.80 6.52 -13.21
C GLY A 240 -1.16 7.88 -13.47
N GLY A 241 -0.26 8.33 -12.60
CA GLY A 241 0.43 9.62 -12.72
C GLY A 241 -0.41 10.86 -12.45
N GLU A 242 -1.61 10.72 -11.90
CA GLU A 242 -2.48 11.85 -11.55
C GLU A 242 -2.91 11.79 -10.09
N ILE A 243 -3.15 12.96 -9.49
CA ILE A 243 -3.67 13.07 -8.14
C ILE A 243 -5.19 12.88 -8.18
N ILE A 244 -5.66 11.86 -7.47
CA ILE A 244 -7.09 11.55 -7.37
C ILE A 244 -7.74 12.27 -6.20
N GLY A 245 -7.00 12.47 -5.12
CA GLY A 245 -7.47 13.18 -3.94
C GLY A 245 -6.39 13.32 -2.88
N ALA A 246 -6.61 14.23 -1.94
CA ALA A 246 -5.74 14.43 -0.80
C ALA A 246 -6.53 14.69 0.48
N MET A 247 -6.07 14.13 1.59
CA MET A 247 -6.64 14.35 2.91
C MET A 247 -5.55 14.71 3.91
N LYS A 248 -5.89 15.55 4.88
CA LYS A 248 -5.07 15.75 6.07
C LYS A 248 -5.60 14.84 7.19
N ARG A 249 -4.68 14.33 7.98
CA ARG A 249 -4.96 13.48 9.15
C ARG A 249 -4.45 14.20 10.39
N PRO A 250 -5.33 14.78 11.23
CA PRO A 250 -4.91 15.44 12.45
C PRO A 250 -4.17 14.49 13.40
N VAL A 251 -3.16 15.00 14.10
CA VAL A 251 -2.50 14.28 15.18
C VAL A 251 -3.48 14.06 16.30
N VAL A 252 -3.60 12.83 16.78
CA VAL A 252 -4.54 12.47 17.85
C VAL A 252 -4.08 13.08 19.18
N LYS A 253 -5.00 13.64 19.94
CA LYS A 253 -4.68 14.24 21.26
C LYS A 253 -4.10 13.19 22.20
N GLY A 254 -2.87 13.43 22.69
CA GLY A 254 -2.15 12.50 23.55
C GLY A 254 -1.33 11.45 22.82
N ASP A 255 -1.29 11.50 21.47
CA ASP A 255 -0.39 10.73 20.63
C ASP A 255 0.46 11.68 19.76
N PHE A 256 1.52 11.19 19.17
CA PHE A 256 2.33 11.90 18.17
C PHE A 256 2.01 11.46 16.75
N ARG A 257 1.18 10.43 16.59
CA ARG A 257 0.79 9.82 15.31
C ARG A 257 -0.53 10.41 14.82
N SER A 258 -0.70 10.41 13.50
CA SER A 258 -1.86 10.95 12.78
C SER A 258 -2.68 9.88 12.03
N ASN A 259 -2.41 8.59 12.28
CA ASN A 259 -3.06 7.51 11.55
C ASN A 259 -4.57 7.42 11.85
N VAL A 260 -5.39 7.25 10.79
CA VAL A 260 -6.85 7.05 10.91
C VAL A 260 -7.17 5.84 11.78
N SER A 261 -6.37 4.76 11.70
CA SER A 261 -6.50 3.58 12.56
C SER A 261 -6.31 3.85 14.05
N GLN A 262 -5.77 5.02 14.43
CA GLN A 262 -5.60 5.48 15.79
C GLN A 262 -6.69 6.49 16.21
N GLY A 263 -7.74 6.67 15.40
CA GLY A 263 -8.88 7.55 15.71
C GLY A 263 -8.76 8.98 15.17
N SER A 264 -7.81 9.24 14.24
CA SER A 264 -7.79 10.51 13.50
C SER A 264 -9.00 10.58 12.56
N GLU A 265 -9.69 11.72 12.56
CA GLU A 265 -10.77 12.02 11.61
C GLU A 265 -10.16 12.75 10.40
N PRO A 266 -10.12 12.11 9.22
CA PRO A 266 -9.53 12.72 8.05
C PRO A 266 -10.41 13.83 7.49
N GLU A 267 -9.77 14.87 6.98
CA GLU A 267 -10.43 16.01 6.34
C GLU A 267 -9.84 16.27 4.94
N PRO A 268 -10.64 16.81 3.99
CA PRO A 268 -10.12 17.21 2.69
C PRO A 268 -8.91 18.13 2.81
N HIS A 269 -7.93 17.97 1.94
CA HIS A 269 -6.74 18.81 1.91
C HIS A 269 -6.50 19.41 0.53
N LYS A 270 -6.38 20.75 0.46
CA LYS A 270 -6.02 21.45 -0.78
C LYS A 270 -4.49 21.50 -0.89
N LEU A 271 -3.96 20.81 -1.86
CA LEU A 271 -2.52 20.80 -2.17
C LEU A 271 -2.07 22.10 -2.84
N THR A 272 -0.86 22.55 -2.49
CA THR A 272 -0.13 23.57 -3.28
C THR A 272 0.44 22.93 -4.55
N GLU A 273 0.88 23.72 -5.52
CA GLU A 273 1.51 23.20 -6.74
C GLU A 273 2.82 22.46 -6.44
N LEU A 274 3.56 22.93 -5.43
CA LEU A 274 4.78 22.26 -4.98
C LEU A 274 4.48 20.88 -4.37
N GLU A 275 3.48 20.78 -3.49
CA GLU A 275 3.04 19.52 -2.90
C GLU A 275 2.54 18.52 -3.96
N LYS A 276 1.80 19.01 -4.97
CA LYS A 276 1.35 18.17 -6.10
C LYS A 276 2.54 17.62 -6.89
N THR A 277 3.45 18.50 -7.31
CA THR A 277 4.63 18.12 -8.10
C THR A 277 5.49 17.10 -7.36
N GLU A 278 5.78 17.35 -6.09
CA GLU A 278 6.61 16.46 -5.30
C GLU A 278 5.90 15.11 -4.99
N SER A 279 4.56 15.11 -4.80
CA SER A 279 3.79 13.87 -4.62
C SER A 279 3.79 12.98 -5.87
N LEU A 280 3.62 13.57 -7.07
CA LEU A 280 3.71 12.84 -8.34
C LEU A 280 5.12 12.28 -8.56
N ARG A 281 6.15 13.07 -8.20
CA ARG A 281 7.55 12.63 -8.26
C ARG A 281 7.81 11.45 -7.32
N ALA A 282 7.24 11.47 -6.10
CA ALA A 282 7.37 10.37 -5.13
C ALA A 282 6.70 9.08 -5.63
N ALA A 283 5.49 9.18 -6.18
CA ALA A 283 4.80 8.04 -6.78
C ALA A 283 5.62 7.41 -7.92
N LYS A 284 6.21 8.24 -8.79
CA LYS A 284 7.09 7.81 -9.87
C LYS A 284 8.36 7.12 -9.35
N ALA A 285 8.98 7.64 -8.29
CA ALA A 285 10.22 7.10 -7.73
C ALA A 285 10.09 5.66 -7.21
N VAL A 286 8.89 5.25 -6.81
CA VAL A 286 8.58 3.88 -6.38
C VAL A 286 7.94 3.04 -7.49
N ASP A 287 7.81 3.55 -8.71
CA ASP A 287 7.13 2.87 -9.83
C ASP A 287 5.65 2.54 -9.48
N GLY A 288 5.01 3.46 -8.76
CA GLY A 288 3.71 3.23 -8.16
C GLY A 288 2.55 3.69 -9.01
N GLN A 289 1.71 2.76 -9.46
CA GLN A 289 0.54 3.04 -10.31
C GLN A 289 -0.67 3.55 -9.51
N LEU A 290 -0.91 2.96 -8.33
CA LEU A 290 -1.91 3.41 -7.34
C LEU A 290 -1.25 3.43 -5.97
N VAL A 291 -0.86 4.60 -5.51
CA VAL A 291 -0.13 4.74 -4.25
C VAL A 291 -0.71 5.83 -3.35
N GLY A 292 -0.47 5.69 -2.07
CA GLY A 292 -0.65 6.73 -1.07
C GLY A 292 0.69 7.35 -0.71
N VAL A 293 0.85 8.63 -0.96
CA VAL A 293 2.04 9.40 -0.60
C VAL A 293 1.77 10.15 0.68
N ASP A 294 2.57 9.89 1.71
CA ASP A 294 2.43 10.50 3.03
C ASP A 294 3.55 11.51 3.29
N PHE A 295 3.18 12.71 3.68
CA PHE A 295 4.14 13.76 4.03
C PHE A 295 3.64 14.67 5.15
N ILE A 296 4.57 15.30 5.86
CA ILE A 296 4.32 16.43 6.77
C ILE A 296 4.52 17.72 5.97
N PRO A 297 3.53 18.63 5.94
CA PRO A 297 3.68 19.91 5.26
C PRO A 297 4.79 20.77 5.87
N ALA A 298 5.53 21.47 5.02
CA ALA A 298 6.48 22.48 5.46
C ALA A 298 5.77 23.70 6.09
N LYS A 299 6.50 24.52 6.82
CA LYS A 299 5.95 25.76 7.42
C LYS A 299 5.48 26.73 6.36
N ASP A 300 6.30 26.99 5.35
CA ASP A 300 5.93 27.76 4.15
C ASP A 300 5.65 26.80 2.99
N ARG A 301 4.41 26.32 2.91
CA ARG A 301 3.97 25.32 1.94
C ARG A 301 4.14 25.72 0.47
N GLU A 302 4.22 27.02 0.20
CA GLU A 302 4.38 27.51 -1.19
C GLU A 302 5.85 27.53 -1.64
N LYS A 303 6.80 27.59 -0.70
CA LYS A 303 8.23 27.75 -1.00
C LYS A 303 9.10 26.58 -0.58
N GLU A 304 8.67 25.84 0.45
CA GLU A 304 9.45 24.77 1.04
C GLU A 304 8.83 23.41 0.68
N LYS A 305 9.69 22.43 0.34
CA LYS A 305 9.26 21.06 0.07
C LYS A 305 8.71 20.41 1.33
N PRO A 306 7.62 19.63 1.22
CA PRO A 306 7.09 18.86 2.34
C PRO A 306 8.11 17.78 2.78
N TYR A 307 8.01 17.34 4.04
CA TYR A 307 8.81 16.24 4.58
C TYR A 307 8.15 14.91 4.26
N PHE A 308 8.70 14.15 3.32
CA PHE A 308 8.16 12.84 2.95
C PHE A 308 8.40 11.81 4.05
N ILE A 309 7.35 11.05 4.36
CA ILE A 309 7.36 10.03 5.41
C ILE A 309 7.42 8.63 4.81
N GLU A 310 6.52 8.34 3.88
CA GLU A 310 6.45 7.05 3.19
C GLU A 310 5.60 7.11 1.92
N VAL A 311 5.78 6.13 1.04
CA VAL A 311 4.83 5.81 -0.03
C VAL A 311 4.27 4.41 0.24
N ASN A 312 2.96 4.28 0.17
CA ASN A 312 2.24 3.04 0.39
C ASN A 312 1.70 2.47 -0.92
N SER A 313 2.08 1.24 -1.28
CA SER A 313 1.58 0.54 -2.48
C SER A 313 0.14 0.03 -2.34
N THR A 314 -0.38 -0.08 -1.12
CA THR A 314 -1.75 -0.53 -0.83
C THR A 314 -2.43 0.45 0.13
N PRO A 315 -2.62 1.73 -0.27
CA PRO A 315 -3.18 2.72 0.63
C PRO A 315 -4.61 2.36 1.04
N GLY A 316 -4.95 2.55 2.32
CA GLY A 316 -6.35 2.48 2.77
C GLY A 316 -7.16 3.56 2.07
N LEU A 317 -8.27 3.18 1.44
CA LEU A 317 -9.09 4.11 0.66
C LEU A 317 -10.39 4.53 1.36
N ILE A 318 -10.82 3.83 2.40
CA ILE A 318 -12.09 4.14 3.08
C ILE A 318 -12.08 5.56 3.64
N GLY A 319 -11.11 5.90 4.47
CA GLY A 319 -11.07 7.22 5.12
C GLY A 319 -11.01 8.39 4.13
N ILE A 320 -10.31 8.23 3.00
CA ILE A 320 -10.27 9.29 1.99
C ILE A 320 -11.52 9.30 1.11
N ASP A 321 -12.13 8.14 0.82
CA ASP A 321 -13.40 8.05 0.10
C ASP A 321 -14.52 8.75 0.88
N ASP A 322 -14.53 8.55 2.20
CA ASP A 322 -15.48 9.21 3.11
C ASP A 322 -15.20 10.73 3.21
N ALA A 323 -13.94 11.11 3.44
CA ALA A 323 -13.55 12.51 3.60
C ALA A 323 -13.84 13.36 2.34
N LEU A 324 -13.72 12.77 1.15
CA LEU A 324 -13.95 13.45 -0.13
C LEU A 324 -15.31 13.11 -0.76
N SER A 325 -16.21 12.49 -0.03
CA SER A 325 -17.52 12.02 -0.53
C SER A 325 -18.35 13.12 -1.22
N VAL A 326 -18.24 14.37 -0.76
CA VAL A 326 -18.91 15.54 -1.37
C VAL A 326 -18.36 15.85 -2.77
N GLU A 327 -17.08 15.57 -3.01
CA GLU A 327 -16.40 15.77 -4.30
C GLU A 327 -16.50 14.56 -5.23
N GLY A 328 -17.18 13.51 -4.76
CA GLY A 328 -17.33 12.22 -5.43
C GLY A 328 -16.32 11.17 -4.97
N SER A 329 -16.71 9.91 -5.06
CA SER A 329 -15.93 8.77 -4.58
C SER A 329 -14.55 8.68 -5.24
N VAL A 330 -13.52 8.65 -4.40
CA VAL A 330 -12.12 8.44 -4.82
C VAL A 330 -11.96 7.07 -5.49
N VAL A 331 -12.61 6.05 -4.94
CA VAL A 331 -12.57 4.68 -5.50
C VAL A 331 -13.22 4.63 -6.88
N GLU A 332 -14.37 5.30 -7.09
CA GLU A 332 -15.01 5.35 -8.42
C GLU A 332 -14.15 6.10 -9.44
N LYS A 333 -13.47 7.17 -9.03
CA LYS A 333 -12.51 7.89 -9.89
C LYS A 333 -11.35 6.98 -10.31
N ILE A 334 -10.77 6.20 -9.38
CA ILE A 334 -9.72 5.21 -9.65
C ILE A 334 -10.20 4.16 -10.65
N LEU A 335 -11.35 3.54 -10.38
CA LEU A 335 -11.92 2.50 -11.24
C LEU A 335 -12.27 3.02 -12.64
N THR A 336 -12.80 4.23 -12.72
CA THR A 336 -13.12 4.89 -14.00
C THR A 336 -11.85 5.17 -14.80
N LYS A 337 -10.77 5.57 -14.12
CA LYS A 337 -9.49 5.81 -14.77
C LYS A 337 -8.95 4.54 -15.42
N PHE A 338 -9.07 3.40 -14.77
CA PHE A 338 -8.63 2.11 -15.34
C PHE A 338 -9.52 1.58 -16.48
N LYS A 339 -10.65 2.23 -16.83
CA LYS A 339 -11.34 1.96 -18.09
C LYS A 339 -10.50 2.33 -19.31
N ASP A 340 -9.63 3.31 -19.18
CA ASP A 340 -8.64 3.62 -20.19
C ASP A 340 -7.38 2.77 -19.98
N ARG A 341 -7.14 1.86 -20.92
CA ARG A 341 -6.06 0.87 -20.86
C ARG A 341 -4.65 1.47 -20.95
N GLN A 342 -4.50 2.73 -21.34
CA GLN A 342 -3.19 3.39 -21.27
C GLN A 342 -2.63 3.41 -19.85
N TYR A 343 -3.51 3.43 -18.83
CA TYR A 343 -3.13 3.40 -17.42
C TYR A 343 -2.81 2.00 -16.89
N TRP A 344 -2.99 0.95 -17.70
CA TRP A 344 -2.62 -0.41 -17.34
C TRP A 344 -1.12 -0.66 -17.47
N LYS A 345 -0.49 -0.03 -18.45
CA LYS A 345 0.95 -0.14 -18.65
C LYS A 345 1.62 0.80 -17.68
N GLY A 346 2.30 0.25 -16.65
CA GLY A 346 3.17 1.03 -15.78
C GLY A 346 4.20 1.76 -16.63
N SER A 347 3.92 2.99 -16.97
CA SER A 347 4.84 3.87 -17.67
C SER A 347 4.54 5.29 -17.21
N TYR A 348 5.40 5.75 -16.33
CA TYR A 348 5.64 7.16 -16.20
C TYR A 348 6.60 7.60 -17.31
#